data_fee3ec4dd9868a33a952a79d84c4be51
#
_entry.id   fee3ec4dd9868a33a952a79d84c4be51
#
_cell.length_a   1.000
_cell.length_b   1.000
_cell.length_c   1.000
_cell.angle_alpha   90.00
_cell.angle_beta   90.00
_cell.angle_gamma   90.00
#
_symmetry.space_group_name_H-M   'P 1'
#
loop_
_entity.id
_entity.type
_entity.pdbx_description
1 polymer ?
#
loop_
_entity_poly.entity_id
_entity_poly.type
_entity_poly.pdbx_seq_one_letter_code
_entity_poly.pdbx_strand_id
1 'polypeptide(L)'
;ANDLSPVTLKDTDGKVRIISVVPSLDTGVCDAQTRKFNEEAANLEDVIVLTVSMDLPFAQKRWCAAAGLENVMTVSDHRDASFGEAYGVLMKELRLLARSVFVIDSSNRVTYAEYVPEGTTHPQYEAALEAAKAAK
;
A
#
# COMPACT_ATOMS: atom_id res chain seq x y z
N ALA A 1 10.20 6.80 -0.91
CA ALA A 1 10.74 5.85 0.09
C ALA A 1 11.24 6.58 1.34
N ASN A 2 11.53 5.83 2.39
CA ASN A 2 11.95 6.40 3.67
C ASN A 2 13.25 7.20 3.60
N ASP A 3 14.09 6.91 2.62
CA ASP A 3 15.35 7.61 2.38
C ASP A 3 15.21 8.75 1.38
N LEU A 4 13.98 9.13 1.06
CA LEU A 4 13.62 10.17 0.08
C LEU A 4 13.90 9.81 -1.36
N SER A 5 14.32 8.59 -1.65
CA SER A 5 14.51 8.17 -3.04
C SER A 5 13.16 7.92 -3.72
N PRO A 6 13.04 8.18 -5.02
CA PRO A 6 11.81 7.88 -5.75
C PRO A 6 11.60 6.36 -5.86
N VAL A 7 10.32 5.95 -5.82
CA VAL A 7 9.94 4.55 -6.01
C VAL A 7 8.98 4.50 -7.20
N THR A 8 9.27 3.63 -8.15
CA THR A 8 8.43 3.41 -9.32
C THR A 8 8.03 1.96 -9.40
N LEU A 9 7.04 1.66 -10.22
CA LEU A 9 6.60 0.28 -10.42
C LEU A 9 7.74 -0.61 -10.96
N LYS A 10 8.67 -0.03 -11.69
CA LYS A 10 9.84 -0.74 -12.22
C LYS A 10 10.73 -1.31 -11.13
N ASP A 11 10.80 -0.66 -9.96
CA ASP A 11 11.63 -1.12 -8.85
C ASP A 11 11.22 -2.49 -8.33
N THR A 12 10.00 -2.92 -8.64
CA THR A 12 9.46 -4.20 -8.22
C THR A 12 9.06 -5.07 -9.41
N ASP A 13 9.63 -4.83 -10.59
CA ASP A 13 9.36 -5.61 -11.78
C ASP A 13 9.60 -7.11 -11.58
N GLY A 14 8.78 -7.92 -12.20
CA GLY A 14 8.89 -9.37 -12.16
C GLY A 14 8.30 -10.02 -10.91
N LYS A 15 7.73 -9.24 -10.02
CA LYS A 15 7.10 -9.74 -8.79
C LYS A 15 5.63 -9.37 -8.73
N VAL A 16 4.87 -10.16 -7.97
CA VAL A 16 3.48 -9.82 -7.64
C VAL A 16 3.49 -8.77 -6.53
N ARG A 17 2.70 -7.71 -6.68
CA ARG A 17 2.64 -6.62 -5.72
C ARG A 17 1.24 -6.47 -5.17
N ILE A 18 1.14 -6.33 -3.85
CA ILE A 18 -0.06 -5.85 -3.18
C ILE A 18 0.19 -4.39 -2.84
N ILE A 19 -0.61 -3.48 -3.40
CA ILE A 19 -0.52 -2.06 -3.07
C ILE A 19 -1.63 -1.76 -2.07
N SER A 20 -1.23 -1.52 -0.83
CA SER A 20 -2.14 -1.18 0.26
C SER A 20 -2.15 0.33 0.42
N VAL A 21 -3.29 0.95 0.14
CA VAL A 21 -3.43 2.42 0.15
C VAL A 21 -4.21 2.83 1.38
N VAL A 22 -3.64 3.73 2.16
CA VAL A 22 -4.25 4.20 3.40
C VAL A 22 -4.26 5.73 3.44
N PRO A 23 -5.29 6.35 4.09
CA PRO A 23 -5.30 7.79 4.29
C PRO A 23 -4.13 8.29 5.13
N SER A 24 -3.81 7.61 6.22
CA SER A 24 -2.66 7.92 7.06
C SER A 24 -2.33 6.74 7.96
N LEU A 25 -1.04 6.49 8.19
CA LEU A 25 -0.57 5.45 9.11
C LEU A 25 -0.94 5.75 10.56
N ASP A 26 -1.26 6.99 10.88
CA ASP A 26 -1.61 7.41 12.25
C ASP A 26 -3.06 7.10 12.64
N THR A 27 -3.85 6.49 11.78
CA THR A 27 -5.23 6.10 12.12
C THR A 27 -5.31 4.61 12.43
N GLY A 28 -6.28 4.23 13.30
CA GLY A 28 -6.40 2.85 13.80
C GLY A 28 -6.58 1.80 12.70
N VAL A 29 -7.51 2.03 11.76
CA VAL A 29 -7.75 1.07 10.67
C VAL A 29 -6.56 0.99 9.72
N CYS A 30 -5.90 2.12 9.45
CA CYS A 30 -4.72 2.16 8.59
C CYS A 30 -3.56 1.37 9.19
N ASP A 31 -3.34 1.52 10.50
CA ASP A 31 -2.35 0.76 11.24
C ASP A 31 -2.67 -0.74 11.15
N ALA A 32 -3.92 -1.12 11.42
CA ALA A 32 -4.35 -2.51 11.36
C ALA A 32 -4.21 -3.09 9.95
N GLN A 33 -4.58 -2.33 8.93
CA GLN A 33 -4.45 -2.75 7.53
C GLN A 33 -2.98 -3.04 7.17
N THR A 34 -2.10 -2.15 7.54
CA THR A 34 -0.67 -2.29 7.23
C THR A 34 -0.07 -3.50 7.94
N ARG A 35 -0.39 -3.68 9.23
CA ARG A 35 0.09 -4.83 10.00
C ARG A 35 -0.43 -6.14 9.44
N LYS A 36 -1.72 -6.19 9.08
CA LYS A 36 -2.35 -7.40 8.56
C LYS A 36 -1.71 -7.86 7.25
N PHE A 37 -1.54 -6.96 6.29
CA PHE A 37 -0.90 -7.30 5.03
C PHE A 37 0.57 -7.70 5.23
N ASN A 38 1.27 -7.04 6.14
CA ASN A 38 2.66 -7.40 6.42
C ASN A 38 2.77 -8.81 6.98
N GLU A 39 1.94 -9.18 7.95
CA GLU A 39 1.93 -10.51 8.55
C GLU A 39 1.62 -11.59 7.52
N GLU A 40 0.54 -11.39 6.76
CA GLU A 40 0.08 -12.39 5.81
C GLU A 40 1.02 -12.53 4.61
N ALA A 41 1.59 -11.42 4.15
CA ALA A 41 2.51 -11.44 3.02
C ALA A 41 3.85 -12.12 3.37
N ALA A 42 4.23 -12.12 4.64
CA ALA A 42 5.44 -12.82 5.08
C ALA A 42 5.36 -14.33 4.78
N ASN A 43 4.16 -14.87 4.64
CA ASN A 43 3.92 -16.28 4.32
C ASN A 43 3.80 -16.55 2.82
N LEU A 44 3.89 -15.52 1.98
CA LEU A 44 3.77 -15.64 0.53
C LEU A 44 5.12 -15.34 -0.12
N GLU A 45 5.67 -16.31 -0.84
CA GLU A 45 6.91 -16.12 -1.58
C GLU A 45 6.65 -15.25 -2.82
N ASP A 46 7.62 -14.42 -3.16
CA ASP A 46 7.61 -13.56 -4.35
C ASP A 46 6.47 -12.54 -4.41
N VAL A 47 5.91 -12.20 -3.27
CA VAL A 47 4.91 -11.15 -3.14
C VAL A 47 5.49 -10.00 -2.34
N ILE A 48 5.39 -8.79 -2.88
CA ILE A 48 5.84 -7.55 -2.21
C ILE A 48 4.62 -6.73 -1.83
N VAL A 49 4.62 -6.22 -0.60
CA VAL A 49 3.58 -5.28 -0.15
C VAL A 49 4.15 -3.87 -0.18
N LEU A 50 3.47 -3.00 -0.91
CA LEU A 50 3.76 -1.56 -0.93
C LEU A 50 2.63 -0.84 -0.21
N THR A 51 2.95 -0.13 0.86
CA THR A 51 1.98 0.68 1.59
C THR A 51 2.15 2.13 1.17
N VAL A 52 1.09 2.71 0.61
CA VAL A 52 1.12 4.07 0.05
C VAL A 52 0.20 4.98 0.84
N SER A 53 0.70 6.16 1.21
CA SER A 53 -0.09 7.19 1.87
C SER A 53 0.45 8.57 1.51
N MET A 54 -0.27 9.61 1.93
CA MET A 54 0.20 10.99 1.79
C MET A 54 1.08 11.43 2.97
N ASP A 55 1.31 10.56 3.95
CA ASP A 55 2.23 10.86 5.05
C ASP A 55 3.62 11.18 4.49
N LEU A 56 4.33 12.07 5.18
CA LEU A 56 5.71 12.37 4.81
C LEU A 56 6.58 11.13 5.00
N PRO A 57 7.62 10.95 4.17
CA PRO A 57 8.54 9.81 4.34
C PRO A 57 9.13 9.70 5.73
N PHE A 58 9.37 10.83 6.39
CA PHE A 58 9.89 10.86 7.76
C PHE A 58 8.89 10.24 8.75
N ALA A 59 7.61 10.57 8.61
CA ALA A 59 6.56 10.02 9.46
C ALA A 59 6.38 8.53 9.21
N GLN A 60 6.44 8.09 7.95
CA GLN A 60 6.35 6.68 7.59
C GLN A 60 7.51 5.88 8.20
N LYS A 61 8.72 6.43 8.14
CA LYS A 61 9.89 5.80 8.72
C LYS A 61 9.74 5.64 10.23
N ARG A 62 9.26 6.68 10.91
CA ARG A 62 9.05 6.64 12.35
C ARG A 62 7.99 5.63 12.74
N TRP A 63 6.91 5.54 11.98
CA TRP A 63 5.85 4.57 12.21
C TRP A 63 6.37 3.13 12.07
N CYS A 64 7.12 2.83 11.02
CA CYS A 64 7.71 1.50 10.82
C CYS A 64 8.64 1.11 11.95
N ALA A 65 9.47 2.03 12.42
CA ALA A 65 10.39 1.77 13.52
C ALA A 65 9.63 1.49 14.82
N ALA A 66 8.60 2.30 15.13
CA ALA A 66 7.81 2.12 16.34
C ALA A 66 6.99 0.83 16.31
N ALA A 67 6.54 0.41 15.14
CA ALA A 67 5.76 -0.81 14.97
C ALA A 67 6.62 -2.08 14.92
N GLY A 68 7.94 -1.94 14.78
CA GLY A 68 8.84 -3.08 14.65
C GLY A 68 8.68 -3.86 13.35
N LEU A 69 8.19 -3.21 12.30
CA LEU A 69 7.94 -3.86 11.01
C LEU A 69 9.11 -3.56 10.06
N GLU A 70 9.98 -4.54 9.87
CA GLU A 70 11.18 -4.37 9.05
C GLU A 70 10.94 -4.64 7.56
N ASN A 71 9.95 -5.46 7.23
CA ASN A 71 9.69 -5.89 5.86
C ASN A 71 8.60 -5.09 5.15
N VAL A 72 8.11 -4.02 5.76
CA VAL A 72 7.11 -3.14 5.14
C VAL A 72 7.84 -2.09 4.31
N MET A 73 7.47 -2.00 3.03
CA MET A 73 7.92 -0.91 2.20
C MET A 73 6.84 0.16 2.19
N THR A 74 7.10 1.31 2.83
CA THR A 74 6.19 2.44 2.81
C THR A 74 6.63 3.44 1.74
N VAL A 75 5.67 3.97 1.02
CA VAL A 75 5.90 4.91 -0.08
C VAL A 75 5.01 6.12 0.12
N SER A 76 5.57 7.31 0.00
CA SER A 76 4.83 8.55 0.17
C SER A 76 4.45 9.16 -1.18
N ASP A 77 3.17 9.49 -1.33
CA ASP A 77 2.64 10.19 -2.50
C ASP A 77 2.49 11.70 -2.24
N HIS A 78 3.07 12.19 -1.14
CA HIS A 78 2.90 13.56 -0.67
C HIS A 78 3.36 14.61 -1.69
N ARG A 79 4.47 14.35 -2.35
CA ARG A 79 5.15 15.35 -3.17
C ARG A 79 4.33 15.79 -4.39
N ASP A 80 3.91 14.83 -5.21
CA ASP A 80 3.26 15.12 -6.50
C ASP A 80 1.86 14.54 -6.61
N ALA A 81 1.44 13.70 -5.67
CA ALA A 81 0.17 12.98 -5.70
C ALA A 81 -0.01 12.18 -7.00
N SER A 82 1.10 11.78 -7.63
CA SER A 82 1.05 11.10 -8.93
C SER A 82 0.36 9.74 -8.85
N PHE A 83 0.61 8.99 -7.78
CA PHE A 83 -0.06 7.71 -7.56
C PHE A 83 -1.57 7.91 -7.36
N GLY A 84 -1.94 8.85 -6.48
CA GLY A 84 -3.35 9.12 -6.19
C GLY A 84 -4.14 9.51 -7.42
N GLU A 85 -3.56 10.32 -8.28
CA GLU A 85 -4.19 10.72 -9.53
C GLU A 85 -4.24 9.57 -10.54
N ALA A 86 -3.17 8.82 -10.68
CA ALA A 86 -3.09 7.71 -11.64
C ALA A 86 -4.05 6.57 -11.30
N TYR A 87 -4.24 6.27 -10.02
CA TYR A 87 -5.11 5.18 -9.57
C TYR A 87 -6.52 5.65 -9.17
N GLY A 88 -6.79 6.94 -9.26
CA GLY A 88 -8.11 7.50 -8.99
C GLY A 88 -8.51 7.49 -7.52
N VAL A 89 -7.54 7.59 -6.60
CA VAL A 89 -7.80 7.52 -5.15
C VAL A 89 -7.47 8.80 -4.41
N LEU A 90 -7.10 9.87 -5.09
CA LEU A 90 -6.78 11.14 -4.43
C LEU A 90 -8.07 11.85 -4.01
N MET A 91 -8.22 12.10 -2.72
CA MET A 91 -9.25 12.98 -2.16
C MET A 91 -8.69 14.39 -2.11
N LYS A 92 -9.00 15.20 -3.12
CA LYS A 92 -8.37 16.51 -3.35
C LYS A 92 -8.56 17.48 -2.19
N GLU A 93 -9.75 17.53 -1.64
CA GLU A 93 -10.09 18.47 -0.56
C GLU A 93 -9.29 18.21 0.72
N LEU A 94 -9.04 16.95 1.00
CA LEU A 94 -8.34 16.52 2.20
C LEU A 94 -6.85 16.29 1.97
N ARG A 95 -6.41 16.20 0.72
CA ARG A 95 -5.04 15.82 0.36
C ARG A 95 -4.64 14.49 0.99
N LEU A 96 -5.57 13.54 0.98
CA LEU A 96 -5.37 12.19 1.47
C LEU A 96 -5.70 11.19 0.37
N LEU A 97 -5.23 9.96 0.51
CA LEU A 97 -5.60 8.88 -0.40
C LEU A 97 -6.77 8.09 0.18
N ALA A 98 -7.73 7.76 -0.67
CA ALA A 98 -8.84 6.91 -0.26
C ALA A 98 -8.33 5.49 0.03
N ARG A 99 -8.89 4.84 1.06
CA ARG A 99 -8.50 3.48 1.40
C ARG A 99 -8.83 2.53 0.25
N SER A 100 -7.82 1.80 -0.17
CA SER A 100 -7.97 0.91 -1.33
C SER A 100 -6.88 -0.16 -1.32
N VAL A 101 -7.08 -1.20 -2.11
CA VAL A 101 -6.11 -2.29 -2.27
C VAL A 101 -6.05 -2.67 -3.75
N PHE A 102 -4.86 -2.78 -4.28
CA PHE A 102 -4.63 -3.23 -5.64
C PHE A 102 -3.65 -4.40 -5.63
N VAL A 103 -3.88 -5.37 -6.51
CA VAL A 103 -2.91 -6.44 -6.77
C VAL A 103 -2.44 -6.30 -8.21
N ILE A 104 -1.12 -6.26 -8.37
CA ILE A 104 -0.49 -6.12 -9.69
C ILE A 104 0.37 -7.36 -9.92
N ASP A 105 0.15 -8.05 -11.04
CA ASP A 105 0.91 -9.25 -11.35
C ASP A 105 2.33 -8.92 -11.85
N SER A 106 3.13 -9.95 -12.09
CA SER A 106 4.51 -9.78 -12.53
C SER A 106 4.64 -9.15 -13.92
N SER A 107 3.55 -9.10 -14.68
CA SER A 107 3.49 -8.46 -15.99
C SER A 107 2.94 -7.03 -15.92
N ASN A 108 2.83 -6.45 -14.73
CA ASN A 108 2.36 -5.09 -14.48
C ASN A 108 0.88 -4.87 -14.81
N ARG A 109 0.06 -5.91 -14.66
CA ARG A 109 -1.39 -5.83 -14.84
C ARG A 109 -2.07 -5.78 -13.49
N VAL A 110 -3.07 -4.92 -13.35
CA VAL A 110 -3.92 -4.89 -12.16
C VAL A 110 -4.91 -6.06 -12.26
N THR A 111 -4.77 -7.04 -11.36
CA THR A 111 -5.63 -8.22 -11.34
C THR A 111 -6.71 -8.15 -10.28
N TYR A 112 -6.60 -7.21 -9.36
CA TYR A 112 -7.57 -6.99 -8.28
C TYR A 112 -7.56 -5.52 -7.90
N ALA A 113 -8.73 -4.95 -7.70
CA ALA A 113 -8.88 -3.57 -7.23
C ALA A 113 -10.07 -3.49 -6.30
N GLU A 114 -9.86 -2.92 -5.11
CA GLU A 114 -10.92 -2.67 -4.14
C GLU A 114 -10.82 -1.23 -3.66
N TYR A 115 -11.92 -0.48 -3.76
CA TYR A 115 -12.05 0.85 -3.20
C TYR A 115 -12.98 0.76 -2.00
N VAL A 116 -12.47 1.07 -0.82
CA VAL A 116 -13.25 1.00 0.42
C VAL A 116 -14.00 2.32 0.57
N PRO A 117 -15.35 2.33 0.51
CA PRO A 117 -16.12 3.57 0.48
C PRO A 117 -16.07 4.37 1.78
N GLU A 118 -15.81 3.70 2.91
CA GLU A 118 -15.75 4.34 4.21
C GLU A 118 -14.35 4.23 4.81
N GLY A 119 -13.77 5.36 5.26
CA GLY A 119 -12.41 5.41 5.76
C GLY A 119 -12.15 4.57 7.01
N THR A 120 -13.20 4.22 7.75
CA THR A 120 -13.11 3.41 8.97
C THR A 120 -13.39 1.93 8.75
N THR A 121 -13.72 1.53 7.52
CA THR A 121 -14.02 0.14 7.18
C THR A 121 -12.74 -0.56 6.74
N HIS A 122 -12.56 -1.81 7.17
CA HIS A 122 -11.43 -2.62 6.73
C HIS A 122 -11.61 -3.10 5.30
N PRO A 123 -10.53 -3.24 4.51
CA PRO A 123 -10.60 -3.89 3.21
C PRO A 123 -10.82 -5.41 3.39
N GLN A 124 -11.12 -6.08 2.29
CA GLN A 124 -11.29 -7.55 2.30
C GLN A 124 -9.90 -8.19 2.13
N TYR A 125 -9.22 -8.39 3.22
CA TYR A 125 -7.84 -8.90 3.24
C TYR A 125 -7.69 -10.23 2.51
N GLU A 126 -8.60 -11.17 2.78
CA GLU A 126 -8.52 -12.51 2.19
C GLU A 126 -8.66 -12.49 0.67
N ALA A 127 -9.58 -11.65 0.16
CA ALA A 127 -9.76 -11.52 -1.28
C ALA A 127 -8.50 -11.00 -1.97
N ALA A 128 -7.84 -10.01 -1.37
CA ALA A 128 -6.59 -9.47 -1.91
C ALA A 128 -5.46 -10.49 -1.86
N LEU A 129 -5.35 -11.23 -0.76
CA LEU A 129 -4.32 -12.26 -0.60
C LEU A 129 -4.52 -13.42 -1.57
N GLU A 130 -5.78 -13.85 -1.79
CA GLU A 130 -6.08 -14.88 -2.77
C GLU A 130 -5.77 -14.41 -4.19
N ALA A 131 -6.07 -13.16 -4.51
CA ALA A 131 -5.73 -12.57 -5.81
C ALA A 131 -4.21 -12.55 -6.00
N ALA A 132 -3.44 -12.24 -4.97
CA ALA A 132 -1.99 -12.24 -5.04
C ALA A 132 -1.44 -13.66 -5.29
N LYS A 133 -2.01 -14.66 -4.64
CA LYS A 133 -1.62 -16.06 -4.87
C LYS A 133 -1.92 -16.48 -6.29
N ALA A 134 -3.09 -16.11 -6.82
CA ALA A 134 -3.50 -16.45 -8.18
C ALA A 134 -2.68 -15.73 -9.24
N ALA A 135 -2.07 -14.60 -8.92
CA ALA A 135 -1.29 -13.79 -9.84
C ALA A 135 0.15 -14.30 -10.05
N LYS A 136 0.55 -15.29 -9.27
CA LYS A 136 1.91 -15.85 -9.39
C LYS A 136 2.13 -16.64 -10.66
#